data_bbdc0da71bbc8ac658085051d9fe6fa6
#
_entry.id   bbdc0da71bbc8ac658085051d9fe6fa6
#
_cell.length_a   1.000
_cell.length_b   1.000
_cell.length_c   1.000
_cell.angle_alpha   90.00
_cell.angle_beta   90.00
_cell.angle_gamma   90.00
#
_symmetry.space_group_name_H-M   'P 1'
#
loop_
_entity.id
_entity.type
_entity.pdbx_description
1 polymer ?
#
loop_
_entity_poly.entity_id
_entity_poly.type
_entity_poly.pdbx_seq_one_letter_code
_entity_poly.pdbx_strand_id
1 'polypeptide(L)'
;MRAEYREGERFERLTFTGETFYGCDFSDCVFADCTFEDCKLDHSVLTECQFLRCTVTNLKTTMSRAKFTDFENCTLNNIDWMSLQGDGAFADPIESLRDCRLKYNTFTEMNLTKFKFAGSVIQRSMFAKCNLVSADFEKCDLLDTEFFQCDMRKANFKEASGYKVDIFGCKLQDAKYSL
;
A
#
# COMPACT_ATOMS: atom_id res chain seq x y z
N MET A 1 11.96 -10.43 -16.55
CA MET A 1 13.22 -10.46 -15.73
C MET A 1 13.26 -11.76 -14.95
N ARG A 2 14.38 -12.44 -14.82
CA ARG A 2 14.45 -13.76 -14.16
C ARG A 2 15.65 -13.86 -13.22
N ALA A 3 15.38 -14.36 -12.01
CA ALA A 3 16.36 -14.77 -10.99
C ALA A 3 17.54 -13.79 -10.85
N GLU A 4 17.25 -12.56 -10.51
CA GLU A 4 18.25 -11.51 -10.31
C GLU A 4 18.23 -11.06 -8.85
N TYR A 5 19.41 -11.00 -8.24
CA TYR A 5 19.62 -10.31 -6.97
C TYR A 5 20.16 -8.91 -7.26
N ARG A 6 19.51 -7.91 -6.67
CA ARG A 6 19.88 -6.50 -6.81
C ARG A 6 19.86 -5.85 -5.43
N GLU A 7 20.93 -5.20 -5.04
CA GLU A 7 21.06 -4.55 -3.75
C GLU A 7 21.59 -3.12 -3.92
N GLY A 8 20.92 -2.16 -3.27
CA GLY A 8 21.32 -0.76 -3.26
C GLY A 8 21.28 -0.09 -4.63
N GLU A 9 20.61 -0.69 -5.61
CA GLU A 9 20.56 -0.14 -6.97
C GLU A 9 19.46 0.90 -7.13
N ARG A 10 19.69 1.83 -8.05
CA ARG A 10 18.72 2.85 -8.42
C ARG A 10 18.25 2.67 -9.85
N PHE A 11 16.96 2.51 -10.03
CA PHE A 11 16.28 2.38 -11.31
C PHE A 11 15.49 3.66 -11.59
N GLU A 12 15.71 4.30 -12.73
CA GLU A 12 15.05 5.56 -13.05
C GLU A 12 14.36 5.53 -14.42
N ARG A 13 13.15 6.09 -14.48
CA ARG A 13 12.39 6.34 -15.71
C ARG A 13 12.20 5.08 -16.56
N LEU A 14 12.09 3.93 -15.93
CA LEU A 14 11.84 2.66 -16.62
C LEU A 14 10.34 2.40 -16.71
N THR A 15 9.93 1.81 -17.82
CA THR A 15 8.55 1.37 -18.03
C THR A 15 8.53 -0.12 -18.28
N PHE A 16 7.72 -0.81 -17.49
CA PHE A 16 7.48 -2.24 -17.58
C PHE A 16 5.98 -2.45 -17.80
N THR A 17 5.61 -3.13 -18.89
CA THR A 17 4.22 -3.44 -19.22
C THR A 17 4.08 -4.93 -19.50
N GLY A 18 3.22 -5.60 -18.74
CA GLY A 18 2.97 -7.03 -18.86
C GLY A 18 4.17 -7.92 -18.48
N GLU A 19 5.18 -7.35 -17.84
CA GLU A 19 6.40 -8.07 -17.48
C GLU A 19 6.21 -8.99 -16.27
N THR A 20 6.91 -10.12 -16.30
CA THR A 20 7.01 -11.01 -15.14
C THR A 20 8.41 -10.91 -14.54
N PHE A 21 8.47 -10.54 -13.29
CA PHE A 21 9.65 -10.60 -12.44
C PHE A 21 9.62 -11.95 -11.71
N TYR A 22 10.40 -12.91 -12.16
CA TYR A 22 10.40 -14.26 -11.60
C TYR A 22 11.68 -14.53 -10.81
N GLY A 23 11.53 -14.84 -9.52
CA GLY A 23 12.66 -15.16 -8.64
C GLY A 23 13.60 -13.97 -8.42
N CYS A 24 13.11 -12.75 -8.58
CA CYS A 24 13.91 -11.55 -8.37
C CYS A 24 13.94 -11.21 -6.87
N ASP A 25 15.10 -10.80 -6.40
CA ASP A 25 15.30 -10.28 -5.04
C ASP A 25 15.88 -8.87 -5.13
N PHE A 26 15.09 -7.89 -4.70
CA PHE A 26 15.48 -6.48 -4.64
C PHE A 26 15.60 -6.08 -3.17
N SER A 27 16.80 -5.72 -2.75
CA SER A 27 17.09 -5.23 -1.40
C SER A 27 17.65 -3.81 -1.44
N ASP A 28 17.11 -2.92 -0.61
CA ASP A 28 17.54 -1.51 -0.49
C ASP A 28 17.58 -0.78 -1.84
N CYS A 29 16.70 -1.19 -2.78
CA CYS A 29 16.64 -0.60 -4.11
C CYS A 29 15.72 0.62 -4.16
N VAL A 30 16.06 1.57 -5.03
CA VAL A 30 15.25 2.77 -5.28
C VAL A 30 14.71 2.74 -6.70
N PHE A 31 13.39 2.78 -6.84
CA PHE A 31 12.68 2.96 -8.11
C PHE A 31 12.17 4.40 -8.18
N ALA A 32 12.66 5.19 -9.12
CA ALA A 32 12.25 6.58 -9.28
C ALA A 32 11.67 6.85 -10.67
N ASP A 33 10.51 7.50 -10.70
CA ASP A 33 9.82 7.85 -11.95
C ASP A 33 9.54 6.63 -12.86
N CYS A 34 9.38 5.44 -12.25
CA CYS A 34 9.13 4.19 -12.98
C CYS A 34 7.65 3.88 -13.12
N THR A 35 7.31 3.15 -14.19
CA THR A 35 5.95 2.66 -14.43
C THR A 35 5.94 1.14 -14.49
N PHE A 36 5.02 0.54 -13.74
CA PHE A 36 4.75 -0.90 -13.72
C PHE A 36 3.26 -1.10 -14.02
N GLU A 37 2.94 -1.55 -15.23
CA GLU A 37 1.57 -1.76 -15.68
C GLU A 37 1.35 -3.23 -16.02
N ASP A 38 0.31 -3.83 -15.45
CA ASP A 38 -0.05 -5.23 -15.64
C ASP A 38 1.10 -6.21 -15.36
N CYS A 39 2.02 -5.82 -14.50
CA CYS A 39 3.20 -6.61 -14.15
C CYS A 39 2.87 -7.73 -13.16
N LYS A 40 3.72 -8.75 -13.12
CA LYS A 40 3.63 -9.85 -12.17
C LYS A 40 4.94 -9.99 -11.38
N LEU A 41 4.83 -10.06 -10.06
CA LEU A 41 5.88 -10.58 -9.19
C LEU A 41 5.60 -12.06 -8.94
N ASP A 42 6.56 -12.92 -9.22
CA ASP A 42 6.43 -14.36 -9.09
C ASP A 42 7.68 -14.92 -8.39
N HIS A 43 7.52 -15.52 -7.21
CA HIS A 43 8.62 -15.97 -6.35
C HIS A 43 9.66 -14.88 -6.10
N SER A 44 9.23 -13.62 -6.00
CA SER A 44 10.11 -12.45 -5.89
C SER A 44 9.98 -11.76 -4.53
N VAL A 45 11.02 -11.04 -4.15
CA VAL A 45 11.13 -10.35 -2.86
C VAL A 45 11.48 -8.88 -3.08
N LEU A 46 10.81 -8.01 -2.32
CA LEU A 46 11.15 -6.59 -2.19
C LEU A 46 11.45 -6.32 -0.71
N THR A 47 12.69 -6.01 -0.36
CA THR A 47 13.08 -5.69 1.02
C THR A 47 13.63 -4.28 1.09
N GLU A 48 13.05 -3.45 1.96
CA GLU A 48 13.51 -2.07 2.22
C GLU A 48 13.62 -1.21 0.96
N CYS A 49 12.78 -1.52 -0.06
CA CYS A 49 12.77 -0.78 -1.31
C CYS A 49 11.99 0.54 -1.21
N GLN A 50 12.39 1.52 -2.01
CA GLN A 50 11.73 2.82 -2.10
C GLN A 50 11.18 3.04 -3.50
N PHE A 51 9.92 3.44 -3.59
CA PHE A 51 9.27 3.84 -4.83
C PHE A 51 8.95 5.33 -4.77
N LEU A 52 9.58 6.12 -5.63
CA LEU A 52 9.47 7.58 -5.67
C LEU A 52 8.83 8.02 -6.98
N ARG A 53 7.67 8.67 -6.93
CA ARG A 53 6.93 9.15 -8.11
C ARG A 53 6.65 8.05 -9.14
N CYS A 54 6.43 6.83 -8.66
CA CYS A 54 6.15 5.70 -9.52
C CYS A 54 4.64 5.53 -9.79
N THR A 55 4.33 4.89 -10.91
CA THR A 55 3.00 4.39 -11.20
C THR A 55 3.01 2.87 -11.17
N VAL A 56 2.17 2.27 -10.33
CA VAL A 56 1.98 0.81 -10.26
C VAL A 56 0.51 0.51 -10.44
N THR A 57 0.19 -0.21 -11.49
CA THR A 57 -1.20 -0.53 -11.82
C THR A 57 -1.35 -2.02 -12.11
N ASN A 58 -2.38 -2.65 -11.52
CA ASN A 58 -2.72 -4.06 -11.73
C ASN A 58 -1.55 -5.02 -11.41
N LEU A 59 -0.81 -4.74 -10.34
CA LEU A 59 0.27 -5.64 -9.93
C LEU A 59 -0.32 -6.97 -9.45
N LYS A 60 0.08 -8.06 -10.07
CA LYS A 60 -0.23 -9.42 -9.67
C LYS A 60 0.95 -10.02 -8.91
N THR A 61 0.66 -10.82 -7.90
CA THR A 61 1.69 -11.47 -7.11
C THR A 61 1.42 -12.97 -6.97
N THR A 62 2.47 -13.75 -6.98
CA THR A 62 2.41 -15.18 -6.72
C THR A 62 3.64 -15.56 -5.92
N MET A 63 3.47 -16.16 -4.74
CA MET A 63 4.59 -16.59 -3.88
C MET A 63 5.66 -15.50 -3.69
N SER A 64 5.23 -14.23 -3.73
CA SER A 64 6.12 -13.08 -3.60
C SER A 64 5.83 -12.34 -2.31
N ARG A 65 6.80 -11.58 -1.82
CA ARG A 65 6.65 -10.81 -0.59
C ARG A 65 7.34 -9.45 -0.69
N ALA A 66 6.79 -8.50 0.04
CA ALA A 66 7.46 -7.23 0.31
C ALA A 66 7.69 -7.11 1.82
N LYS A 67 8.68 -6.29 2.21
CA LYS A 67 9.00 -6.00 3.59
C LYS A 67 9.57 -4.59 3.67
N PHE A 68 8.96 -3.75 4.52
CA PHE A 68 9.39 -2.38 4.78
C PHE A 68 9.60 -1.56 3.50
N THR A 69 8.63 -1.64 2.59
CA THR A 69 8.69 -0.91 1.32
C THR A 69 8.01 0.44 1.45
N ASP A 70 8.69 1.49 1.03
CA ASP A 70 8.20 2.87 1.05
C ASP A 70 7.68 3.32 -0.31
N PHE A 71 6.55 4.04 -0.30
CA PHE A 71 6.00 4.70 -1.50
C PHE A 71 5.78 6.18 -1.22
N GLU A 72 6.35 7.04 -2.07
CA GLU A 72 6.21 8.49 -1.96
C GLU A 72 5.81 9.11 -3.30
N ASN A 73 4.76 9.94 -3.29
CA ASN A 73 4.21 10.60 -4.47
C ASN A 73 3.83 9.61 -5.59
N CYS A 74 3.41 8.39 -5.24
CA CYS A 74 3.09 7.33 -6.19
C CYS A 74 1.61 7.28 -6.57
N THR A 75 1.35 6.75 -7.77
CA THR A 75 0.00 6.33 -8.18
C THR A 75 -0.08 4.81 -8.13
N LEU A 76 -0.93 4.29 -7.25
CA LEU A 76 -1.02 2.87 -6.90
C LEU A 76 -2.45 2.41 -7.13
N ASN A 77 -2.71 1.68 -8.21
CA ASN A 77 -4.05 1.27 -8.57
C ASN A 77 -4.19 -0.24 -8.63
N ASN A 78 -5.29 -0.74 -8.08
CA ASN A 78 -5.69 -2.15 -8.14
C ASN A 78 -4.59 -3.09 -7.62
N ILE A 79 -4.17 -2.87 -6.37
CA ILE A 79 -3.17 -3.67 -5.68
C ILE A 79 -3.83 -4.37 -4.48
N ASP A 80 -3.63 -5.67 -4.38
CA ASP A 80 -3.93 -6.45 -3.18
C ASP A 80 -2.66 -6.54 -2.32
N TRP A 81 -2.62 -5.74 -1.28
CA TRP A 81 -1.45 -5.62 -0.40
C TRP A 81 -1.22 -6.88 0.45
N MET A 82 -2.28 -7.63 0.78
CA MET A 82 -2.14 -8.89 1.50
C MET A 82 -1.36 -9.92 0.69
N SER A 83 -1.50 -9.90 -0.63
CA SER A 83 -0.81 -10.81 -1.52
C SER A 83 0.73 -10.64 -1.53
N LEU A 84 1.23 -9.52 -0.97
CA LEU A 84 2.65 -9.23 -0.77
C LEU A 84 3.13 -9.55 0.66
N GLN A 85 2.23 -9.96 1.54
CA GLN A 85 2.56 -10.36 2.90
C GLN A 85 3.10 -11.79 2.87
N GLY A 86 4.36 -11.97 3.25
CA GLY A 86 4.98 -13.30 3.32
C GLY A 86 4.39 -14.20 4.40
N ASP A 87 4.77 -15.46 4.39
CA ASP A 87 4.39 -16.46 5.42
C ASP A 87 4.96 -16.06 6.78
N GLY A 88 4.22 -15.32 7.55
CA GLY A 88 4.60 -14.94 8.91
C GLY A 88 4.06 -13.58 9.32
N ALA A 89 3.36 -13.54 10.44
CA ALA A 89 2.61 -12.40 10.97
C ALA A 89 3.46 -11.19 11.43
N PHE A 90 4.71 -11.05 11.01
CA PHE A 90 5.64 -10.10 11.64
C PHE A 90 6.34 -9.10 10.71
N ALA A 91 6.04 -9.09 9.43
CA ALA A 91 6.62 -8.10 8.54
C ALA A 91 5.53 -7.46 7.70
N ASP A 92 5.25 -6.19 7.98
CA ASP A 92 4.34 -5.41 7.16
C ASP A 92 4.97 -5.18 5.78
N PRO A 93 4.24 -5.43 4.68
CA PRO A 93 4.78 -5.28 3.33
C PRO A 93 5.13 -3.82 3.01
N ILE A 94 4.44 -2.89 3.63
CA ILE A 94 4.63 -1.44 3.43
C ILE A 94 5.00 -0.75 4.75
N GLU A 95 5.97 0.15 4.68
CA GLU A 95 6.37 1.03 5.78
C GLU A 95 5.59 2.34 5.73
N SER A 96 5.45 2.92 4.55
CA SER A 96 4.69 4.16 4.38
C SER A 96 4.08 4.33 2.97
N LEU A 97 2.99 5.12 2.93
CA LEU A 97 2.30 5.58 1.71
C LEU A 97 2.11 7.10 1.83
N ARG A 98 3.14 7.88 1.46
CA ARG A 98 3.12 9.33 1.60
C ARG A 98 2.71 10.03 0.31
N ASP A 99 1.74 10.93 0.39
CA ASP A 99 1.25 11.71 -0.76
C ASP A 99 0.89 10.85 -1.97
N CYS A 100 0.35 9.65 -1.70
CA CYS A 100 0.02 8.68 -2.72
C CYS A 100 -1.43 8.80 -3.21
N ARG A 101 -1.66 8.36 -4.43
CA ARG A 101 -3.00 8.18 -5.02
C ARG A 101 -3.29 6.69 -5.11
N LEU A 102 -4.28 6.23 -4.35
CA LEU A 102 -4.66 4.82 -4.26
C LEU A 102 -6.09 4.67 -4.75
N LYS A 103 -6.29 3.87 -5.80
CA LYS A 103 -7.63 3.51 -6.28
C LYS A 103 -7.77 2.00 -6.40
N TYR A 104 -8.91 1.48 -5.95
CA TYR A 104 -9.23 0.06 -6.04
C TYR A 104 -8.21 -0.85 -5.32
N ASN A 105 -7.60 -0.34 -4.24
CA ASN A 105 -6.66 -1.13 -3.44
C ASN A 105 -7.40 -1.94 -2.38
N THR A 106 -6.85 -3.09 -2.03
CA THR A 106 -7.36 -3.95 -0.97
C THR A 106 -6.31 -4.14 0.11
N PHE A 107 -6.71 -3.83 1.33
CA PHE A 107 -5.93 -4.05 2.56
C PHE A 107 -6.73 -5.03 3.42
N THR A 108 -6.24 -6.26 3.58
CA THR A 108 -6.94 -7.30 4.34
C THR A 108 -6.05 -7.86 5.43
N GLU A 109 -6.59 -7.91 6.66
CA GLU A 109 -5.93 -8.51 7.84
C GLU A 109 -4.54 -7.94 8.16
N MET A 110 -4.26 -6.70 7.73
CA MET A 110 -2.98 -6.03 7.93
C MET A 110 -2.90 -5.32 9.28
N ASN A 111 -1.69 -5.28 9.84
CA ASN A 111 -1.38 -4.44 10.98
C ASN A 111 -0.88 -3.07 10.50
N LEU A 112 -1.78 -2.10 10.49
CA LEU A 112 -1.53 -0.72 10.09
C LEU A 112 -1.62 0.23 11.29
N THR A 113 -1.21 -0.23 12.47
CA THR A 113 -1.18 0.56 13.70
C THR A 113 -0.24 1.75 13.53
N LYS A 114 -0.74 2.97 13.80
CA LYS A 114 -0.02 4.24 13.65
C LYS A 114 0.46 4.53 12.21
N PHE A 115 -0.04 3.80 11.24
CA PHE A 115 0.34 3.99 9.84
C PHE A 115 -0.10 5.37 9.33
N LYS A 116 0.73 5.99 8.48
CA LYS A 116 0.52 7.34 7.98
C LYS A 116 -0.03 7.32 6.56
N PHE A 117 -1.31 7.64 6.42
CA PHE A 117 -1.98 7.88 5.15
C PHE A 117 -2.23 9.37 4.88
N ALA A 118 -1.88 10.26 5.81
CA ALA A 118 -2.22 11.67 5.77
C ALA A 118 -1.93 12.32 4.40
N GLY A 119 -2.88 13.12 3.91
CA GLY A 119 -2.79 13.79 2.62
C GLY A 119 -3.00 12.91 1.39
N SER A 120 -3.14 11.59 1.56
CA SER A 120 -3.31 10.68 0.43
C SER A 120 -4.75 10.68 -0.12
N VAL A 121 -4.86 10.40 -1.41
CA VAL A 121 -6.14 10.14 -2.09
C VAL A 121 -6.38 8.64 -2.08
N ILE A 122 -7.33 8.17 -1.26
CA ILE A 122 -7.68 6.76 -1.12
C ILE A 122 -9.12 6.58 -1.57
N GLN A 123 -9.32 6.16 -2.81
CA GLN A 123 -10.65 6.09 -3.40
C GLN A 123 -11.00 4.67 -3.81
N ARG A 124 -12.27 4.28 -3.61
CA ARG A 124 -12.81 2.98 -4.04
C ARG A 124 -11.92 1.82 -3.58
N SER A 125 -11.38 1.96 -2.39
CA SER A 125 -10.46 1.00 -1.78
C SER A 125 -11.13 0.34 -0.57
N MET A 126 -10.66 -0.82 -0.17
CA MET A 126 -11.23 -1.58 0.92
C MET A 126 -10.19 -1.88 2.00
N PHE A 127 -10.56 -1.60 3.23
CA PHE A 127 -9.86 -2.06 4.42
C PHE A 127 -10.72 -3.10 5.13
N ALA A 128 -10.30 -4.35 5.17
CA ALA A 128 -11.04 -5.43 5.80
C ALA A 128 -10.24 -6.06 6.93
N LYS A 129 -10.84 -6.10 8.13
CA LYS A 129 -10.24 -6.71 9.34
C LYS A 129 -8.85 -6.19 9.70
N CYS A 130 -8.52 -4.97 9.29
CA CYS A 130 -7.23 -4.34 9.58
C CYS A 130 -7.18 -3.81 11.02
N ASN A 131 -5.98 -3.84 11.60
CA ASN A 131 -5.68 -3.09 12.80
C ASN A 131 -5.19 -1.69 12.40
N LEU A 132 -6.06 -0.69 12.52
CA LEU A 132 -5.84 0.72 12.19
C LEU A 132 -5.78 1.61 13.45
N VAL A 133 -5.42 1.03 14.59
CA VAL A 133 -5.33 1.77 15.86
C VAL A 133 -4.34 2.92 15.71
N SER A 134 -4.81 4.14 15.99
CA SER A 134 -4.03 5.38 15.84
C SER A 134 -3.50 5.64 14.42
N ALA A 135 -4.04 5.00 13.39
CA ALA A 135 -3.69 5.32 12.01
C ALA A 135 -4.10 6.76 11.67
N ASP A 136 -3.31 7.40 10.82
CA ASP A 136 -3.49 8.80 10.45
C ASP A 136 -4.05 8.93 9.04
N PHE A 137 -5.32 9.33 8.94
CA PHE A 137 -6.05 9.64 7.71
C PHE A 137 -6.32 11.15 7.57
N GLU A 138 -5.58 12.00 8.27
CA GLU A 138 -5.77 13.44 8.18
C GLU A 138 -5.68 13.94 6.74
N LYS A 139 -6.66 14.74 6.33
CA LYS A 139 -6.75 15.31 4.96
C LYS A 139 -6.81 14.28 3.83
N CYS A 140 -7.12 13.02 4.12
CA CYS A 140 -7.33 12.03 3.06
C CYS A 140 -8.63 12.29 2.30
N ASP A 141 -8.61 11.98 0.99
CA ASP A 141 -9.84 11.81 0.21
C ASP A 141 -10.21 10.32 0.19
N LEU A 142 -11.33 10.00 0.85
CA LEU A 142 -11.80 8.62 1.05
C LEU A 142 -13.04 8.27 0.21
N LEU A 143 -13.21 8.90 -0.95
CA LEU A 143 -14.38 8.68 -1.80
C LEU A 143 -14.63 7.19 -2.10
N ASP A 144 -15.84 6.70 -1.81
CA ASP A 144 -16.27 5.30 -2.00
C ASP A 144 -15.32 4.27 -1.31
N THR A 145 -14.67 4.64 -0.20
CA THR A 145 -13.78 3.75 0.54
C THR A 145 -14.55 2.99 1.61
N GLU A 146 -14.27 1.71 1.75
CA GLU A 146 -14.96 0.82 2.68
C GLU A 146 -14.03 0.37 3.82
N PHE A 147 -14.55 0.41 5.06
CA PHE A 147 -13.90 -0.13 6.25
C PHE A 147 -14.78 -1.23 6.84
N PHE A 148 -14.35 -2.47 6.75
CA PHE A 148 -15.09 -3.63 7.22
C PHE A 148 -14.37 -4.31 8.39
N GLN A 149 -15.02 -4.37 9.55
CA GLN A 149 -14.52 -5.04 10.77
C GLN A 149 -13.11 -4.60 11.21
N CYS A 150 -12.74 -3.34 10.96
CA CYS A 150 -11.45 -2.79 11.36
C CYS A 150 -11.44 -2.29 12.80
N ASP A 151 -10.26 -2.34 13.42
CA ASP A 151 -10.02 -1.65 14.68
C ASP A 151 -9.42 -0.28 14.41
N MET A 152 -10.24 0.77 14.46
CA MET A 152 -9.90 2.15 14.13
C MET A 152 -9.85 3.04 15.39
N ARG A 153 -9.66 2.45 16.56
CA ARG A 153 -9.56 3.20 17.81
C ARG A 153 -8.43 4.23 17.75
N LYS A 154 -8.72 5.46 18.18
CA LYS A 154 -7.79 6.59 18.16
C LYS A 154 -7.29 6.98 16.76
N ALA A 155 -7.87 6.45 15.69
CA ALA A 155 -7.51 6.88 14.34
C ALA A 155 -7.86 8.38 14.13
N ASN A 156 -7.08 9.06 13.31
CA ASN A 156 -7.23 10.49 13.02
C ASN A 156 -7.84 10.69 11.63
N PHE A 157 -9.07 11.19 11.57
CA PHE A 157 -9.80 11.55 10.35
C PHE A 157 -10.05 13.06 10.26
N LYS A 158 -9.24 13.89 10.90
CA LYS A 158 -9.40 15.33 10.81
C LYS A 158 -9.23 15.82 9.38
N GLU A 159 -10.15 16.69 8.94
CA GLU A 159 -10.15 17.23 7.58
C GLU A 159 -10.18 16.16 6.47
N ALA A 160 -10.39 14.89 6.80
CA ALA A 160 -10.63 13.87 5.78
C ALA A 160 -11.96 14.14 5.09
N SER A 161 -11.99 13.95 3.78
CA SER A 161 -13.17 14.10 2.95
C SER A 161 -13.54 12.76 2.33
N GLY A 162 -14.81 12.60 1.99
CA GLY A 162 -15.26 11.41 1.27
C GLY A 162 -16.78 11.36 1.19
N TYR A 163 -17.29 11.07 0.00
CA TYR A 163 -18.69 10.73 -0.22
C TYR A 163 -18.81 9.21 -0.29
N LYS A 164 -19.84 8.63 0.36
CA LYS A 164 -20.05 7.18 0.45
C LYS A 164 -18.86 6.43 1.07
N VAL A 165 -18.39 6.89 2.21
CA VAL A 165 -17.47 6.11 3.03
C VAL A 165 -18.30 5.14 3.87
N ASP A 166 -18.13 3.85 3.65
CA ASP A 166 -18.85 2.81 4.40
C ASP A 166 -18.01 2.29 5.55
N ILE A 167 -18.60 2.30 6.76
CA ILE A 167 -17.95 1.80 7.99
C ILE A 167 -18.87 0.74 8.59
N PHE A 168 -18.46 -0.52 8.51
CA PHE A 168 -19.26 -1.63 9.03
C PHE A 168 -18.48 -2.49 10.03
N GLY A 169 -19.05 -2.66 11.23
CA GLY A 169 -18.48 -3.52 12.27
C GLY A 169 -17.15 -3.05 12.85
N CYS A 170 -16.78 -1.79 12.65
CA CYS A 170 -15.51 -1.21 13.11
C CYS A 170 -15.58 -0.71 14.56
N LYS A 171 -14.43 -0.71 15.24
CA LYS A 171 -14.25 -0.09 16.55
C LYS A 171 -13.71 1.33 16.37
N LEU A 172 -14.42 2.34 16.93
CA LEU A 172 -14.16 3.76 16.69
C LEU A 172 -13.85 4.56 17.97
N GLN A 173 -13.62 3.92 19.11
CA GLN A 173 -13.40 4.63 20.38
C GLN A 173 -12.22 5.60 20.26
N ASP A 174 -12.44 6.84 20.68
CA ASP A 174 -11.46 7.94 20.65
C ASP A 174 -10.95 8.29 19.24
N ALA A 175 -11.61 7.84 18.17
CA ALA A 175 -11.29 8.29 16.83
C ALA A 175 -11.59 9.79 16.67
N LYS A 176 -10.75 10.53 15.94
CA LYS A 176 -10.85 11.99 15.80
C LYS A 176 -11.44 12.34 14.44
N TYR A 177 -12.43 13.20 14.41
CA TYR A 177 -13.08 13.74 13.23
C TYR A 177 -13.08 15.27 13.26
N SER A 178 -13.15 15.91 12.10
CA SER A 178 -13.55 17.34 12.04
C SER A 178 -15.07 17.42 12.22
N LEU A 179 -15.53 18.33 13.05
CA LEU A 179 -16.94 18.71 13.17
C LEU A 179 -17.28 19.68 12.04
#